data_e1b87a56dbcdf72b732dd7f8b6b54771
#
_entry.id   e1b87a56dbcdf72b732dd7f8b6b54771
#
_cell.length_a   1.000
_cell.length_b   1.000
_cell.length_c   1.000
_cell.angle_alpha   90.00
_cell.angle_beta   90.00
_cell.angle_gamma   90.00
#
_symmetry.space_group_name_H-M   'P 1'
#
loop_
_entity.id
_entity.type
_entity.pdbx_description
1 polymer ?
#
loop_
_entity_poly.entity_id
_entity_poly.type
_entity_poly.pdbx_seq_one_letter_code
_entity_poly.pdbx_strand_id
1 'polypeptide(L)'
;MIDIAIFAVLLVLGYGFGQLSERRHYKSIKSREAVLTVLPAVATRYPPTDKAYSQSMVIGSVVVASDYFKSFVASLVNIFGGRVTSFEPLLDRGRREAILRLKEEAKKINAEMVFNVKFETSRIGGRVPTIEVLAYGTALVAGQPSVTAAGDDKNGFGGTKAARGFHS
;
A
#
# COMPACT_ATOMS: atom_id res chain seq x y z
N MET A 1 31.33 32.21 19.81
CA MET A 1 31.69 32.05 18.37
C MET A 1 31.93 30.61 17.99
N ILE A 2 32.66 29.82 18.81
CA ILE A 2 32.90 28.38 18.58
C ILE A 2 31.60 27.58 18.55
N ASP A 3 30.65 27.86 19.45
CA ASP A 3 29.37 27.16 19.54
C ASP A 3 28.53 27.33 18.26
N ILE A 4 28.54 28.52 17.65
CA ILE A 4 27.83 28.79 16.40
C ILE A 4 28.49 28.03 15.23
N ALA A 5 29.82 27.94 15.23
CA ALA A 5 30.56 27.19 14.22
C ALA A 5 30.26 25.68 14.33
N ILE A 6 30.28 25.13 15.54
CA ILE A 6 29.90 23.72 15.80
C ILE A 6 28.48 23.46 15.36
N PHE A 7 27.53 24.35 15.73
CA PHE A 7 26.13 24.22 15.33
C PHE A 7 25.97 24.23 13.80
N ALA A 8 26.64 25.13 13.09
CA ALA A 8 26.61 25.21 11.62
C ALA A 8 27.17 23.93 10.97
N VAL A 9 28.28 23.39 11.50
CA VAL A 9 28.87 22.13 11.01
C VAL A 9 27.91 20.96 11.20
N LEU A 10 27.32 20.82 12.39
CA LEU A 10 26.33 19.77 12.67
C LEU A 10 25.11 19.87 11.76
N LEU A 11 24.67 21.11 11.47
CA LEU A 11 23.54 21.37 10.58
C LEU A 11 23.85 20.93 9.14
N VAL A 12 25.04 21.27 8.63
CA VAL A 12 25.48 20.86 7.28
C VAL A 12 25.66 19.35 7.19
N LEU A 13 26.25 18.71 8.20
CA LEU A 13 26.41 17.27 8.25
C LEU A 13 25.03 16.56 8.30
N GLY A 14 24.12 17.00 9.17
CA GLY A 14 22.78 16.44 9.26
C GLY A 14 22.00 16.56 7.96
N TYR A 15 22.09 17.70 7.29
CA TYR A 15 21.49 17.89 5.96
C TYR A 15 22.12 16.95 4.91
N GLY A 16 23.44 16.84 4.88
CA GLY A 16 24.15 15.97 3.93
C GLY A 16 23.79 14.50 4.11
N PHE A 17 23.78 13.99 5.36
CA PHE A 17 23.37 12.61 5.65
C PHE A 17 21.91 12.35 5.29
N GLY A 18 20.99 13.29 5.57
CA GLY A 18 19.58 13.18 5.19
C GLY A 18 19.40 13.04 3.67
N GLN A 19 20.08 13.88 2.89
CA GLN A 19 20.05 13.85 1.43
C GLN A 19 20.62 12.53 0.85
N LEU A 20 21.71 12.03 1.41
CA LEU A 20 22.30 10.76 0.97
C LEU A 20 21.37 9.57 1.23
N SER A 21 20.76 9.53 2.40
CA SER A 21 19.79 8.47 2.76
C SER A 21 18.58 8.48 1.81
N GLU A 22 18.03 9.65 1.54
CA GLU A 22 16.90 9.82 0.63
C GLU A 22 17.23 9.36 -0.80
N ARG A 23 18.38 9.76 -1.34
CA ARG A 23 18.84 9.34 -2.67
C ARG A 23 19.02 7.83 -2.78
N ARG A 24 19.57 7.18 -1.74
CA ARG A 24 19.72 5.71 -1.69
C ARG A 24 18.36 5.02 -1.70
N HIS A 25 17.40 5.54 -0.93
CA HIS A 25 16.06 4.99 -0.88
C HIS A 25 15.33 5.11 -2.22
N TYR A 26 15.38 6.29 -2.87
CA TYR A 26 14.81 6.46 -4.21
C TYR A 26 15.46 5.58 -5.27
N LYS A 27 16.77 5.36 -5.20
CA LYS A 27 17.47 4.44 -6.10
C LYS A 27 16.98 3.00 -5.92
N SER A 28 16.78 2.57 -4.69
CA SER A 28 16.22 1.24 -4.37
C SER A 28 14.80 1.09 -4.91
N ILE A 29 13.92 2.08 -4.70
CA ILE A 29 12.55 2.07 -5.26
C ILE A 29 12.59 1.92 -6.78
N LYS A 30 13.36 2.74 -7.48
CA LYS A 30 13.46 2.70 -8.95
C LYS A 30 13.97 1.35 -9.48
N SER A 31 14.96 0.75 -8.83
CA SER A 31 15.48 -0.57 -9.26
C SER A 31 14.45 -1.68 -9.07
N ARG A 32 13.70 -1.67 -7.98
CA ARG A 32 12.62 -2.63 -7.72
C ARG A 32 11.43 -2.41 -8.65
N GLU A 33 11.05 -1.16 -8.92
CA GLU A 33 10.03 -0.82 -9.91
C GLU A 33 10.37 -1.40 -11.29
N ALA A 34 11.61 -1.27 -11.76
CA ALA A 34 12.04 -1.81 -13.04
C ALA A 34 11.85 -3.34 -13.12
N VAL A 35 12.20 -4.07 -12.06
CA VAL A 35 12.03 -5.53 -11.97
C VAL A 35 10.57 -5.94 -11.88
N LEU A 36 9.73 -5.16 -11.18
CA LEU A 36 8.32 -5.47 -10.93
C LEU A 36 7.37 -4.85 -11.95
N THR A 37 7.89 -4.19 -13.00
CA THR A 37 7.09 -3.65 -14.10
C THR A 37 6.35 -4.75 -14.85
N VAL A 38 6.93 -5.95 -14.92
CA VAL A 38 6.34 -7.13 -15.59
C VAL A 38 5.04 -7.58 -14.92
N LEU A 39 4.87 -7.34 -13.61
CA LEU A 39 3.66 -7.68 -12.88
C LEU A 39 2.69 -6.49 -12.87
N PRO A 40 1.62 -6.49 -13.67
CA PRO A 40 0.65 -5.42 -13.70
C PRO A 40 -0.15 -5.38 -12.38
N ALA A 41 -0.36 -4.17 -11.87
CA ALA A 41 -1.22 -3.90 -10.72
C ALA A 41 -2.19 -2.77 -11.10
N VAL A 42 -3.48 -3.08 -11.13
CA VAL A 42 -4.52 -2.17 -11.66
C VAL A 42 -5.64 -1.93 -10.65
N ALA A 43 -6.23 -0.76 -10.72
CA ALA A 43 -7.33 -0.37 -9.82
C ALA A 43 -8.72 -0.81 -10.31
N THR A 44 -8.82 -1.51 -11.45
CA THR A 44 -10.09 -1.99 -12.00
C THR A 44 -10.80 -2.92 -11.03
N ARG A 45 -12.11 -2.79 -10.90
CA ARG A 45 -12.93 -3.58 -9.97
C ARG A 45 -13.00 -5.06 -10.38
N TYR A 46 -12.98 -5.32 -11.67
CA TYR A 46 -13.09 -6.66 -12.23
C TYR A 46 -11.77 -7.07 -12.89
N PRO A 47 -11.42 -8.37 -12.87
CA PRO A 47 -10.24 -8.83 -13.58
C PRO A 47 -10.41 -8.59 -15.08
N PRO A 48 -9.38 -8.10 -15.77
CA PRO A 48 -9.47 -7.84 -17.22
C PRO A 48 -9.25 -9.13 -18.05
N THR A 49 -9.79 -10.24 -17.59
CA THR A 49 -9.60 -11.55 -18.22
C THR A 49 -10.75 -12.48 -17.89
N ASP A 50 -11.15 -13.30 -18.87
CA ASP A 50 -12.19 -14.33 -18.72
C ASP A 50 -11.61 -15.71 -18.37
N LYS A 51 -10.28 -15.80 -18.18
CA LYS A 51 -9.63 -17.05 -17.79
C LYS A 51 -9.91 -17.40 -16.34
N ALA A 52 -9.98 -18.69 -16.05
CA ALA A 52 -10.08 -19.16 -14.67
C ALA A 52 -8.75 -18.97 -13.94
N TYR A 53 -8.77 -18.23 -12.86
CA TYR A 53 -7.64 -17.99 -11.97
C TYR A 53 -8.00 -18.33 -10.53
N SER A 54 -7.03 -18.81 -9.78
CA SER A 54 -7.09 -18.74 -8.32
C SER A 54 -6.88 -17.31 -7.86
N GLN A 55 -7.66 -16.87 -6.89
CA GLN A 55 -7.62 -15.52 -6.37
C GLN A 55 -7.08 -15.52 -4.94
N SER A 56 -6.15 -14.64 -4.65
CA SER A 56 -5.60 -14.46 -3.31
C SER A 56 -5.47 -12.98 -2.98
N MET A 57 -5.79 -12.61 -1.74
CA MET A 57 -5.57 -11.25 -1.27
C MET A 57 -4.09 -11.03 -1.01
N VAL A 58 -3.56 -9.92 -1.52
CA VAL A 58 -2.18 -9.48 -1.28
C VAL A 58 -2.16 -8.09 -0.70
N ILE A 59 -1.19 -7.84 0.18
CA ILE A 59 -1.09 -6.60 0.96
C ILE A 59 0.35 -6.12 0.94
N GLY A 60 0.52 -4.81 0.80
CA GLY A 60 1.80 -4.14 1.01
C GLY A 60 1.60 -2.95 1.93
N SER A 61 2.28 -2.91 3.06
CA SER A 61 2.22 -1.78 3.98
C SER A 61 3.58 -1.16 4.20
N VAL A 62 3.60 0.14 4.45
CA VAL A 62 4.80 0.90 4.78
C VAL A 62 4.47 2.01 5.76
N VAL A 63 5.35 2.19 6.73
CA VAL A 63 5.31 3.33 7.63
C VAL A 63 6.41 4.29 7.22
N VAL A 64 6.04 5.52 6.90
CA VAL A 64 6.96 6.59 6.51
C VAL A 64 6.89 7.69 7.56
N ALA A 65 7.98 7.90 8.26
CA ALA A 65 8.13 9.01 9.18
C ALA A 65 8.78 10.20 8.47
N SER A 66 8.33 11.41 8.80
CA SER A 66 9.04 12.63 8.42
C SER A 66 10.33 12.72 9.22
N ASP A 67 11.45 13.01 8.56
CA ASP A 67 12.71 13.28 9.26
C ASP A 67 12.54 14.45 10.24
N TYR A 68 12.96 14.27 11.48
CA TYR A 68 12.96 15.34 12.49
C TYR A 68 13.65 16.61 12.00
N PHE A 69 14.72 16.45 11.25
CA PHE A 69 15.46 17.57 10.69
C PHE A 69 14.65 18.34 9.64
N LYS A 70 13.95 17.65 8.74
CA LYS A 70 13.06 18.31 7.75
C LYS A 70 11.90 19.02 8.44
N SER A 71 11.33 18.42 9.48
CA SER A 71 10.27 19.04 10.28
C SER A 71 10.76 20.26 11.05
N PHE A 72 11.99 20.24 11.56
CA PHE A 72 12.61 21.37 12.23
C PHE A 72 12.87 22.53 11.26
N VAL A 73 13.47 22.25 10.10
CA VAL A 73 13.70 23.27 9.05
C VAL A 73 12.38 23.83 8.53
N ALA A 74 11.35 22.97 8.34
CA ALA A 74 10.02 23.41 7.94
C ALA A 74 9.38 24.33 8.99
N SER A 75 9.58 24.06 10.28
CA SER A 75 9.12 24.94 11.36
C SER A 75 9.81 26.30 11.33
N LEU A 76 11.12 26.34 11.06
CA LEU A 76 11.83 27.61 10.88
C LEU A 76 11.30 28.39 9.67
N VAL A 77 11.11 27.74 8.54
CA VAL A 77 10.56 28.37 7.32
C VAL A 77 9.15 28.91 7.55
N ASN A 78 8.32 28.24 8.35
CA ASN A 78 6.98 28.71 8.73
C ASN A 78 7.01 30.02 9.53
N ILE A 79 8.03 30.24 10.37
CA ILE A 79 8.21 31.50 11.09
C ILE A 79 8.45 32.66 10.12
N PHE A 80 9.06 32.39 8.98
CA PHE A 80 9.34 33.37 7.91
C PHE A 80 8.26 33.41 6.80
N GLY A 81 7.10 32.75 6.99
CA GLY A 81 5.93 32.85 6.10
C GLY A 81 5.94 31.92 4.88
N GLY A 82 6.68 30.81 4.88
CA GLY A 82 6.70 29.83 3.81
C GLY A 82 5.57 28.80 3.89
N ARG A 83 5.07 28.30 2.75
CA ARG A 83 4.13 27.14 2.70
C ARG A 83 4.90 25.84 2.89
N VAL A 84 4.47 25.04 3.87
CA VAL A 84 5.03 23.70 4.08
C VAL A 84 4.31 22.68 3.22
N THR A 85 4.90 22.32 2.09
CA THR A 85 4.44 21.25 1.18
C THR A 85 5.05 19.89 1.51
N SER A 86 5.37 19.64 2.78
CA SER A 86 6.17 18.48 3.19
C SER A 86 5.44 17.13 3.15
N PHE A 87 4.12 17.11 3.05
CA PHE A 87 3.34 15.87 3.13
C PHE A 87 3.15 15.16 1.78
N GLU A 88 3.04 15.89 0.68
CA GLU A 88 2.82 15.28 -0.64
C GLU A 88 3.95 14.35 -1.08
N PRO A 89 5.23 14.75 -1.01
CA PRO A 89 6.34 13.85 -1.35
C PRO A 89 6.43 12.62 -0.43
N LEU A 90 6.01 12.78 0.83
CA LEU A 90 6.00 11.68 1.80
C LEU A 90 4.94 10.63 1.43
N LEU A 91 3.74 11.08 1.10
CA LEU A 91 2.64 10.24 0.64
C LEU A 91 2.96 9.53 -0.66
N ASP A 92 3.53 10.24 -1.64
CA ASP A 92 3.92 9.65 -2.93
C ASP A 92 4.95 8.53 -2.72
N ARG A 93 5.99 8.80 -1.94
CA ARG A 93 6.98 7.79 -1.58
C ARG A 93 6.37 6.60 -0.85
N GLY A 94 5.46 6.85 0.09
CA GLY A 94 4.74 5.80 0.80
C GLY A 94 3.89 4.94 -0.12
N ARG A 95 3.14 5.52 -1.03
CA ARG A 95 2.33 4.81 -2.02
C ARG A 95 3.17 3.96 -2.97
N ARG A 96 4.28 4.50 -3.46
CA ARG A 96 5.20 3.75 -4.33
C ARG A 96 5.80 2.55 -3.62
N GLU A 97 6.25 2.71 -2.39
CA GLU A 97 6.79 1.60 -1.60
C GLU A 97 5.72 0.57 -1.24
N ALA A 98 4.51 0.98 -0.87
CA ALA A 98 3.41 0.07 -0.56
C ALA A 98 3.01 -0.79 -1.79
N ILE A 99 2.95 -0.19 -2.97
CA ILE A 99 2.69 -0.92 -4.22
C ILE A 99 3.81 -1.91 -4.56
N LEU A 100 5.07 -1.55 -4.32
CA LEU A 100 6.18 -2.47 -4.55
C LEU A 100 6.10 -3.69 -3.63
N ARG A 101 5.82 -3.49 -2.36
CA ARG A 101 5.62 -4.58 -1.39
C ARG A 101 4.44 -5.48 -1.76
N LEU A 102 3.32 -4.88 -2.17
CA LEU A 102 2.17 -5.63 -2.68
C LEU A 102 2.55 -6.50 -3.89
N LYS A 103 3.30 -5.96 -4.86
CA LYS A 103 3.79 -6.73 -6.01
C LYS A 103 4.79 -7.82 -5.63
N GLU A 104 5.63 -7.57 -4.64
CA GLU A 104 6.55 -8.58 -4.10
C GLU A 104 5.80 -9.75 -3.46
N GLU A 105 4.76 -9.48 -2.68
CA GLU A 105 3.88 -10.53 -2.14
C GLU A 105 3.17 -11.31 -3.25
N ALA A 106 2.62 -10.63 -4.25
CA ALA A 106 2.00 -11.27 -5.40
C ALA A 106 3.01 -12.14 -6.19
N LYS A 107 4.24 -11.69 -6.35
CA LYS A 107 5.31 -12.46 -7.00
C LYS A 107 5.66 -13.73 -6.24
N LYS A 108 5.64 -13.72 -4.90
CA LYS A 108 5.91 -14.93 -4.08
C LYS A 108 4.92 -16.07 -4.34
N ILE A 109 3.68 -15.73 -4.69
CA ILE A 109 2.63 -16.70 -5.03
C ILE A 109 2.50 -16.94 -6.53
N ASN A 110 3.47 -16.48 -7.34
CA ASN A 110 3.48 -16.59 -8.80
C ASN A 110 2.24 -15.98 -9.47
N ALA A 111 1.75 -14.87 -8.96
CA ALA A 111 0.64 -14.16 -9.56
C ALA A 111 1.03 -13.55 -10.92
N GLU A 112 0.13 -13.61 -11.88
CA GLU A 112 0.30 -12.97 -13.20
C GLU A 112 -0.10 -11.48 -13.17
N MET A 113 -1.01 -11.13 -12.26
CA MET A 113 -1.50 -9.76 -12.13
C MET A 113 -2.14 -9.52 -10.75
N VAL A 114 -2.24 -8.26 -10.36
CA VAL A 114 -3.04 -7.82 -9.21
C VAL A 114 -4.09 -6.83 -9.70
N PHE A 115 -5.35 -7.05 -9.36
CA PHE A 115 -6.46 -6.15 -9.68
C PHE A 115 -7.17 -5.65 -8.43
N ASN A 116 -8.09 -4.70 -8.59
CA ASN A 116 -8.84 -4.04 -7.51
C ASN A 116 -7.90 -3.46 -6.43
N VAL A 117 -6.78 -2.87 -6.88
CA VAL A 117 -5.82 -2.25 -5.98
C VAL A 117 -6.41 -1.01 -5.35
N LYS A 118 -6.35 -0.95 -4.03
CA LYS A 118 -6.79 0.18 -3.22
C LYS A 118 -5.71 0.61 -2.24
N PHE A 119 -5.80 1.85 -1.81
CA PHE A 119 -4.90 2.44 -0.81
C PHE A 119 -5.70 2.96 0.37
N GLU A 120 -5.20 2.67 1.56
CA GLU A 120 -5.61 3.31 2.79
C GLU A 120 -4.41 4.06 3.38
N THR A 121 -4.69 5.20 3.99
CA THR A 121 -3.65 6.02 4.59
C THR A 121 -4.08 6.45 5.97
N SER A 122 -3.28 6.11 6.97
CA SER A 122 -3.49 6.51 8.36
C SER A 122 -2.34 7.36 8.89
N ARG A 123 -2.67 8.30 9.78
CA ARG A 123 -1.67 9.07 10.50
C ARG A 123 -1.41 8.40 11.83
N ILE A 124 -0.13 8.11 12.09
CA ILE A 124 0.32 7.48 13.32
C ILE A 124 1.25 8.46 14.02
N GLY A 125 1.05 8.67 15.33
CA GLY A 125 1.93 9.47 16.16
C GLY A 125 1.55 10.95 16.32
N GLY A 126 2.13 11.60 17.31
CA GLY A 126 1.79 12.96 17.76
C GLY A 126 2.76 14.04 17.24
N ARG A 127 3.98 14.10 17.80
CA ARG A 127 4.95 15.19 17.51
C ARG A 127 5.66 15.03 16.16
N VAL A 128 5.85 13.82 15.67
CA VAL A 128 6.46 13.55 14.38
C VAL A 128 5.38 13.06 13.44
N PRO A 129 5.18 13.74 12.31
CA PRO A 129 4.23 13.28 11.31
C PRO A 129 4.70 11.93 10.73
N THR A 130 4.05 10.88 11.16
CA THR A 130 4.25 9.52 10.67
C THR A 130 2.99 9.10 9.93
N ILE A 131 3.16 8.53 8.76
CA ILE A 131 2.07 8.09 7.89
C ILE A 131 2.27 6.62 7.60
N GLU A 132 1.23 5.83 7.83
CA GLU A 132 1.14 4.48 7.30
C GLU A 132 0.37 4.51 5.99
N VAL A 133 0.89 3.84 4.99
CA VAL A 133 0.22 3.61 3.72
C VAL A 133 0.08 2.11 3.52
N LEU A 134 -1.15 1.67 3.38
CA LEU A 134 -1.54 0.30 3.07
C LEU A 134 -2.01 0.24 1.63
N ALA A 135 -1.43 -0.66 0.83
CA ALA A 135 -1.94 -1.06 -0.48
C ALA A 135 -2.47 -2.49 -0.37
N TYR A 136 -3.65 -2.76 -0.91
CA TYR A 136 -4.21 -4.11 -0.96
C TYR A 136 -4.94 -4.35 -2.27
N GLY A 137 -5.01 -5.61 -2.67
CA GLY A 137 -5.63 -6.01 -3.92
C GLY A 137 -5.77 -7.52 -4.03
N THR A 138 -6.34 -7.98 -5.14
CA THR A 138 -6.53 -9.39 -5.44
C THR A 138 -5.53 -9.83 -6.50
N ALA A 139 -4.68 -10.78 -6.15
CA ALA A 139 -3.73 -11.41 -7.05
C ALA A 139 -4.39 -12.56 -7.83
N LEU A 140 -4.12 -12.64 -9.12
CA LEU A 140 -4.54 -13.72 -10.01
C LEU A 140 -3.38 -14.68 -10.23
N VAL A 141 -3.57 -15.94 -9.82
CA VAL A 141 -2.60 -17.02 -9.99
C VAL A 141 -3.11 -18.01 -11.02
N ALA A 142 -2.35 -18.27 -12.09
CA ALA A 142 -2.72 -19.24 -13.09
C ALA A 142 -2.65 -20.67 -12.56
N GLY A 143 -3.54 -21.54 -12.99
CA GLY A 143 -3.38 -22.99 -12.88
C GLY A 143 -4.11 -23.72 -11.77
N GLN A 144 -4.89 -23.03 -10.89
CA GLN A 144 -5.87 -23.73 -10.05
C GLN A 144 -7.18 -22.94 -10.02
N PRO A 145 -8.30 -23.51 -10.51
CA PRO A 145 -9.58 -22.90 -10.23
C PRO A 145 -9.75 -22.91 -8.72
N SER A 146 -10.01 -21.71 -8.14
CA SER A 146 -10.43 -21.63 -6.75
C SER A 146 -11.60 -22.57 -6.58
N VAL A 147 -11.45 -23.56 -5.71
CA VAL A 147 -12.61 -24.27 -5.16
C VAL A 147 -13.32 -23.23 -4.30
N THR A 148 -14.11 -22.39 -4.97
CA THR A 148 -15.19 -21.69 -4.29
C THR A 148 -16.01 -22.83 -3.72
N ALA A 149 -16.07 -22.92 -2.40
CA ALA A 149 -17.01 -23.78 -1.73
C ALA A 149 -18.40 -23.43 -2.28
N ALA A 150 -18.79 -24.12 -3.34
CA ALA A 150 -20.17 -24.26 -3.70
C ALA A 150 -20.78 -24.94 -2.47
N GLY A 151 -21.40 -24.11 -1.62
CA GLY A 151 -22.20 -24.58 -0.55
C GLY A 151 -23.13 -25.63 -1.15
N ASP A 152 -22.99 -26.87 -0.69
CA ASP A 152 -23.89 -27.93 -0.99
C ASP A 152 -25.25 -27.58 -0.35
N ASP A 153 -26.01 -26.76 -1.07
CA ASP A 153 -27.39 -26.44 -0.73
C ASP A 153 -28.29 -27.58 -1.22
N LYS A 154 -27.97 -28.77 -0.74
CA LYS A 154 -28.84 -29.92 -0.80
C LYS A 154 -29.63 -30.08 0.51
N ASN A 155 -30.22 -29.01 0.99
CA ASN A 155 -31.34 -29.13 1.92
C ASN A 155 -32.62 -28.88 1.14
N GLY A 156 -33.06 -29.95 0.44
CA GLY A 156 -34.41 -30.08 -0.06
C GLY A 156 -35.39 -29.88 1.07
N PHE A 157 -36.02 -28.75 1.12
CA PHE A 157 -37.21 -28.52 1.93
C PHE A 157 -38.34 -29.35 1.31
N GLY A 158 -38.49 -30.57 1.82
CA GLY A 158 -39.60 -31.46 1.50
C GLY A 158 -40.92 -30.81 1.88
N GLY A 159 -41.59 -30.24 0.91
CA GLY A 159 -42.95 -29.71 1.05
C GLY A 159 -43.90 -30.85 1.31
N THR A 160 -44.33 -30.99 2.56
CA THR A 160 -45.45 -31.87 2.97
C THR A 160 -46.74 -31.31 2.38
N LYS A 161 -47.27 -31.97 1.37
CA LYS A 161 -48.67 -31.82 0.92
C LYS A 161 -49.60 -32.25 2.05
N ALA A 162 -50.17 -31.33 2.77
CA ALA A 162 -51.34 -31.56 3.60
C ALA A 162 -52.60 -31.29 2.78
N ALA A 163 -53.15 -32.34 2.23
CA ALA A 163 -54.53 -32.34 1.76
C ALA A 163 -55.47 -32.25 2.96
N ARG A 164 -56.30 -31.21 3.02
CA ARG A 164 -57.55 -31.20 3.81
C ARG A 164 -58.68 -30.73 2.91
N GLY A 165 -59.48 -31.73 2.54
CA GLY A 165 -60.80 -31.50 2.07
C GLY A 165 -61.69 -30.94 3.19
N PHE A 166 -62.55 -30.02 2.84
CA PHE A 166 -63.75 -29.70 3.62
C PHE A 166 -64.94 -29.83 2.72
N HIS A 167 -65.74 -30.88 3.04
CA HIS A 167 -67.14 -30.99 2.65
C HIS A 167 -67.98 -30.12 3.62
N SER A 168 -68.84 -29.39 3.15
CA SER A 168 -70.25 -29.10 3.49
C SER A 168 -70.61 -27.68 3.12
#